data_ff05b7b7eadfd7691881ce162316b1be
#
_entry.id   ff05b7b7eadfd7691881ce162316b1be
#
_cell.length_a   1.000
_cell.length_b   1.000
_cell.length_c   1.000
_cell.angle_alpha   90.00
_cell.angle_beta   90.00
_cell.angle_gamma   90.00
#
_symmetry.space_group_name_H-M   'P 1'
#
loop_
_entity.id
_entity.type
_entity.pdbx_description
1 polymer ?
#
loop_
_entity_poly.entity_id
_entity_poly.type
_entity_poly.pdbx_seq_one_letter_code
_entity_poly.pdbx_strand_id
1 'polypeptide(L)'
;MNIETLCVHSPNEDKNAHAYGAMTVPIFQTATFSHPGVGESTGYDYSRQSNPTRTELEDCISAMEGAYDTVATSTGMAACSLVLELFNSGDHIISQEDIYGGSTRLFNTLGIDRGRKFSYVDTTKPENVLNAINENTKAIFIETPSNPTMLVTDIREMAKIAKEHNLLLIVDNTFLSPYFQNPIKLGADIVIHSGTKYIAGHNDTLAGFICTANEELSEKIRFMYKTIGPSLSPFDSFLVLRGLKTLAVRMDRIQENALKIANFLKTNKKVTNVYYVGLPEHPGYEINKSQSRGFGGMIAFTTDTAKTARDAFEKIEIIKYAESLGGVESLITFPMIQTHADVPVEVREKLGITDTFLRLSVGIENVDDLIKDLERALE
;
A
#
# COMPACT_ATOMS: atom_id res chain seq x y z
N MET A 1 -3.28 12.51 19.36
CA MET A 1 -4.36 13.02 18.48
C MET A 1 -5.10 11.84 17.86
N ASN A 2 -6.38 12.01 17.50
CA ASN A 2 -7.11 11.01 16.72
C ASN A 2 -6.63 11.05 15.26
N ILE A 3 -6.86 9.96 14.53
CA ILE A 3 -6.30 9.79 13.17
C ILE A 3 -6.79 10.85 12.18
N GLU A 4 -8.05 11.30 12.30
CA GLU A 4 -8.64 12.33 11.45
C GLU A 4 -7.91 13.69 11.65
N THR A 5 -7.53 13.99 12.89
CA THR A 5 -6.74 15.18 13.23
C THR A 5 -5.31 15.07 12.70
N LEU A 6 -4.69 13.87 12.79
CA LEU A 6 -3.36 13.60 12.23
C LEU A 6 -3.33 13.72 10.70
N CYS A 7 -4.43 13.45 10.00
CA CYS A 7 -4.53 13.71 8.57
C CYS A 7 -4.40 15.21 8.21
N VAL A 8 -4.81 16.10 9.10
CA VAL A 8 -4.91 17.55 8.82
C VAL A 8 -3.74 18.33 9.41
N HIS A 9 -3.25 17.90 10.58
CA HIS A 9 -2.20 18.57 11.33
C HIS A 9 -0.95 17.69 11.45
N SER A 10 0.21 18.27 11.20
CA SER A 10 1.48 17.60 11.52
C SER A 10 1.65 17.47 13.04
N PRO A 11 2.21 16.36 13.52
CA PRO A 11 2.53 16.21 14.95
C PRO A 11 3.72 17.06 15.38
N ASN A 12 4.60 17.40 14.46
CA ASN A 12 5.83 18.14 14.67
C ASN A 12 5.79 19.43 13.83
N GLU A 13 4.95 20.37 14.20
CA GLU A 13 4.99 21.69 13.55
C GLU A 13 6.37 22.33 13.77
N ASP A 14 7.33 22.00 12.90
CA ASP A 14 8.59 22.71 12.84
C ASP A 14 8.30 24.16 12.49
N LYS A 15 8.55 25.04 13.45
CA LYS A 15 8.34 26.50 13.29
C LYS A 15 9.11 27.06 12.09
N ASN A 16 10.18 26.40 11.67
CA ASN A 16 10.98 26.78 10.50
C ASN A 16 10.34 26.33 9.19
N ALA A 17 9.68 25.16 9.18
CA ALA A 17 8.93 24.69 8.03
C ALA A 17 7.70 25.58 7.75
N HIS A 18 7.07 26.11 8.82
CA HIS A 18 5.94 27.05 8.72
C HIS A 18 6.38 28.52 8.88
N ALA A 19 7.47 28.90 8.20
CA ALA A 19 7.98 30.27 8.21
C ALA A 19 6.87 31.29 7.92
N TYR A 20 6.88 32.40 8.65
CA TYR A 20 5.85 33.49 8.57
C TYR A 20 4.43 33.08 8.95
N GLY A 21 4.24 31.94 9.65
CA GLY A 21 2.91 31.45 10.05
C GLY A 21 2.10 30.85 8.90
N ALA A 22 2.77 30.32 7.89
CA ALA A 22 2.10 29.66 6.77
C ALA A 22 1.31 28.44 7.25
N MET A 23 0.03 28.33 6.86
CA MET A 23 -0.83 27.18 7.18
C MET A 23 -0.47 25.91 6.42
N THR A 24 0.36 26.03 5.39
CA THR A 24 0.85 24.92 4.57
C THR A 24 2.38 25.03 4.50
N VAL A 25 3.08 23.90 4.66
CA VAL A 25 4.53 23.90 4.53
C VAL A 25 4.96 24.38 3.14
N PRO A 26 5.94 25.30 3.03
CA PRO A 26 6.47 25.72 1.75
C PRO A 26 7.14 24.60 0.98
N ILE A 27 7.16 24.70 -0.35
CA ILE A 27 7.93 23.78 -1.20
C ILE A 27 9.40 24.24 -1.22
N PHE A 28 10.27 23.54 -0.53
CA PHE A 28 11.70 23.78 -0.55
C PHE A 28 12.34 23.10 -1.77
N GLN A 29 12.14 23.68 -2.95
CA GLN A 29 12.66 23.16 -4.23
C GLN A 29 14.12 23.52 -4.40
N THR A 30 14.98 22.86 -3.62
CA THR A 30 16.43 23.04 -3.64
C THR A 30 17.16 21.70 -3.52
N ALA A 31 18.35 21.59 -4.10
CA ALA A 31 19.21 20.40 -3.96
C ALA A 31 20.09 20.49 -2.71
N THR A 32 20.52 21.69 -2.32
CA THR A 32 21.53 21.91 -1.27
C THR A 32 21.15 23.08 -0.38
N PHE A 33 21.69 23.09 0.83
CA PHE A 33 21.48 24.13 1.83
C PHE A 33 22.83 24.72 2.25
N SER A 34 22.88 26.04 2.53
CA SER A 34 24.07 26.69 3.03
C SER A 34 24.26 26.41 4.53
N HIS A 35 25.50 26.23 4.94
CA HIS A 35 25.88 26.07 6.33
C HIS A 35 26.24 27.44 6.96
N PRO A 36 25.89 27.70 8.24
CA PRO A 36 26.28 28.93 8.95
C PRO A 36 27.77 29.04 9.13
N GLY A 37 28.49 27.89 9.29
CA GLY A 37 29.93 27.83 9.49
C GLY A 37 30.48 26.42 9.30
N VAL A 38 31.79 26.28 9.42
CA VAL A 38 32.45 24.96 9.32
C VAL A 38 32.05 24.10 10.52
N GLY A 39 31.46 22.95 10.24
CA GLY A 39 30.95 22.04 11.26
C GLY A 39 29.57 22.39 11.82
N GLU A 40 28.92 23.45 11.30
CA GLU A 40 27.56 23.85 11.68
C GLU A 40 26.58 23.45 10.59
N SER A 41 25.34 23.13 10.98
CA SER A 41 24.23 22.82 10.06
C SER A 41 22.94 23.47 10.52
N THR A 42 22.06 23.79 9.58
CA THR A 42 20.68 24.20 9.86
C THR A 42 19.74 23.03 10.13
N GLY A 43 20.27 21.77 10.10
CA GLY A 43 19.50 20.52 10.15
C GLY A 43 19.28 19.90 8.77
N TYR A 44 19.55 20.66 7.70
CA TYR A 44 19.44 20.21 6.32
C TYR A 44 20.70 20.54 5.55
N ASP A 45 21.26 19.55 4.84
CA ASP A 45 22.50 19.68 4.07
C ASP A 45 22.25 19.48 2.57
N TYR A 46 21.52 18.43 2.23
CA TYR A 46 21.29 18.01 0.86
C TYR A 46 19.97 17.27 0.70
N SER A 47 19.15 17.63 -0.30
CA SER A 47 17.77 17.14 -0.43
C SER A 47 17.64 15.63 -0.72
N ARG A 48 18.69 14.96 -1.22
CA ARG A 48 18.69 13.49 -1.31
C ARG A 48 18.59 12.84 0.08
N GLN A 49 19.17 13.45 1.11
CA GLN A 49 19.13 12.92 2.48
C GLN A 49 17.87 13.36 3.21
N SER A 50 17.65 14.67 3.28
CA SER A 50 16.50 15.29 3.96
C SER A 50 16.12 16.61 3.28
N ASN A 51 14.83 16.95 3.34
CA ASN A 51 14.30 18.19 2.79
C ASN A 51 13.13 18.64 3.65
N PRO A 52 12.96 19.91 4.03
CA PRO A 52 11.93 20.34 4.97
C PRO A 52 10.50 19.94 4.55
N THR A 53 10.15 20.06 3.26
CA THR A 53 8.83 19.64 2.76
C THR A 53 8.62 18.13 2.87
N ARG A 54 9.66 17.33 2.56
CA ARG A 54 9.58 15.87 2.66
C ARG A 54 9.59 15.40 4.11
N THR A 55 10.39 16.02 4.99
CA THR A 55 10.41 15.69 6.42
C THR A 55 9.04 15.87 7.06
N GLU A 56 8.33 16.96 6.74
CA GLU A 56 6.97 17.17 7.21
C GLU A 56 6.04 16.03 6.79
N LEU A 57 6.16 15.56 5.55
CA LEU A 57 5.38 14.40 5.07
C LEU A 57 5.76 13.11 5.79
N GLU A 58 7.06 12.86 5.99
CA GLU A 58 7.59 11.69 6.70
C GLU A 58 7.08 11.65 8.15
N ASP A 59 7.06 12.81 8.83
CA ASP A 59 6.55 12.97 10.20
C ASP A 59 5.03 12.70 10.29
N CYS A 60 4.25 13.21 9.33
CA CYS A 60 2.82 12.94 9.26
C CYS A 60 2.53 11.44 9.11
N ILE A 61 3.21 10.76 8.19
CA ILE A 61 3.02 9.32 7.97
C ILE A 61 3.47 8.52 9.18
N SER A 62 4.61 8.87 9.81
CA SER A 62 5.11 8.23 11.04
C SER A 62 4.06 8.30 12.15
N ALA A 63 3.48 9.48 12.37
CA ALA A 63 2.47 9.67 13.41
C ALA A 63 1.18 8.90 13.13
N MET A 64 0.75 8.87 11.87
CA MET A 64 -0.46 8.14 11.46
C MET A 64 -0.28 6.64 11.58
N GLU A 65 0.87 6.08 11.18
CA GLU A 65 1.19 4.66 11.28
C GLU A 65 1.52 4.24 12.72
N GLY A 66 2.00 5.18 13.53
CA GLY A 66 2.56 4.93 14.86
C GLY A 66 3.98 4.35 14.79
N ALA A 67 4.70 4.73 13.74
CA ALA A 67 6.08 4.32 13.49
C ALA A 67 7.09 5.18 14.29
N TYR A 68 8.29 4.62 14.50
CA TYR A 68 9.41 5.38 15.03
C TYR A 68 9.90 6.41 14.01
N ASP A 69 9.97 6.01 12.75
CA ASP A 69 10.45 6.85 11.65
C ASP A 69 9.86 6.41 10.31
N THR A 70 9.83 7.32 9.35
CA THR A 70 9.41 7.05 7.97
C THR A 70 10.35 7.70 6.98
N VAL A 71 10.68 7.01 5.88
CA VAL A 71 11.33 7.60 4.72
C VAL A 71 10.37 7.61 3.52
N ALA A 72 10.34 8.74 2.81
CA ALA A 72 9.52 8.91 1.61
C ALA A 72 10.36 8.69 0.34
N THR A 73 9.97 7.69 -0.44
CA THR A 73 10.64 7.28 -1.70
C THR A 73 9.85 7.72 -2.93
N SER A 74 10.53 7.76 -4.08
CA SER A 74 9.93 8.18 -5.36
C SER A 74 8.76 7.32 -5.85
N THR A 75 8.67 6.07 -5.41
CA THR A 75 7.58 5.13 -5.74
C THR A 75 7.44 4.05 -4.67
N GLY A 76 6.28 3.37 -4.60
CA GLY A 76 6.12 2.17 -3.76
C GLY A 76 7.12 1.07 -4.11
N MET A 77 7.46 0.88 -5.39
CA MET A 77 8.47 -0.10 -5.81
C MET A 77 9.89 0.28 -5.36
N ALA A 78 10.20 1.58 -5.30
CA ALA A 78 11.47 2.05 -4.72
C ALA A 78 11.55 1.75 -3.21
N ALA A 79 10.40 1.84 -2.50
CA ALA A 79 10.30 1.43 -1.09
C ALA A 79 10.53 -0.08 -0.95
N CYS A 80 9.83 -0.92 -1.71
CA CYS A 80 10.03 -2.39 -1.69
C CYS A 80 11.49 -2.76 -2.00
N SER A 81 12.08 -2.14 -3.04
CA SER A 81 13.47 -2.40 -3.43
C SER A 81 14.46 -2.00 -2.32
N LEU A 82 14.24 -0.87 -1.66
CA LEU A 82 15.11 -0.40 -0.58
C LEU A 82 15.03 -1.33 0.65
N VAL A 83 13.84 -1.83 0.99
CA VAL A 83 13.67 -2.80 2.09
C VAL A 83 14.39 -4.11 1.79
N LEU A 84 14.43 -4.56 0.53
CA LEU A 84 15.20 -5.76 0.15
C LEU A 84 16.71 -5.60 0.39
N GLU A 85 17.25 -4.39 0.38
CA GLU A 85 18.68 -4.16 0.65
C GLU A 85 19.07 -4.42 2.12
N LEU A 86 18.11 -4.67 3.02
CA LEU A 86 18.39 -5.19 4.37
C LEU A 86 18.92 -6.63 4.35
N PHE A 87 18.70 -7.37 3.28
CA PHE A 87 18.98 -8.80 3.17
C PHE A 87 20.18 -9.08 2.25
N ASN A 88 21.05 -9.95 2.71
CA ASN A 88 22.26 -10.36 1.99
C ASN A 88 22.01 -11.52 1.02
N SER A 89 23.00 -11.83 0.19
CA SER A 89 23.00 -13.08 -0.59
C SER A 89 22.95 -14.28 0.35
N GLY A 90 22.09 -15.24 0.05
CA GLY A 90 21.83 -16.42 0.88
C GLY A 90 20.64 -16.28 1.83
N ASP A 91 20.25 -15.06 2.20
CA ASP A 91 19.09 -14.84 3.07
C ASP A 91 17.79 -15.29 2.38
N HIS A 92 16.88 -15.86 3.19
CA HIS A 92 15.60 -16.34 2.76
C HIS A 92 14.46 -15.48 3.30
N ILE A 93 13.48 -15.19 2.45
CA ILE A 93 12.30 -14.40 2.77
C ILE A 93 11.06 -15.25 2.45
N ILE A 94 10.17 -15.41 3.42
CA ILE A 94 8.86 -16.01 3.19
C ILE A 94 7.93 -14.89 2.72
N SER A 95 7.37 -15.04 1.53
CA SER A 95 6.41 -14.09 0.96
C SER A 95 5.03 -14.72 0.87
N GLN A 96 4.01 -13.91 1.10
CA GLN A 96 2.66 -14.28 0.71
C GLN A 96 2.62 -14.54 -0.81
N GLU A 97 1.86 -15.55 -1.25
CA GLU A 97 1.79 -15.93 -2.67
C GLU A 97 0.93 -14.95 -3.50
N ASP A 98 -0.06 -14.32 -2.88
CA ASP A 98 -0.92 -13.32 -3.49
C ASP A 98 -0.49 -11.93 -3.02
N ILE A 99 0.43 -11.31 -3.76
CA ILE A 99 0.92 -9.94 -3.56
C ILE A 99 0.94 -9.19 -4.88
N TYR A 100 1.12 -7.89 -4.80
CA TYR A 100 1.25 -7.05 -5.99
C TYR A 100 2.26 -7.63 -7.00
N GLY A 101 1.85 -7.75 -8.26
CA GLY A 101 2.68 -8.36 -9.32
C GLY A 101 4.05 -7.68 -9.51
N GLY A 102 4.15 -6.37 -9.24
CA GLY A 102 5.42 -5.65 -9.23
C GLY A 102 6.38 -6.14 -8.15
N SER A 103 5.87 -6.48 -6.96
CA SER A 103 6.66 -7.06 -5.86
C SER A 103 7.12 -8.48 -6.22
N THR A 104 6.23 -9.30 -6.76
CA THR A 104 6.56 -10.64 -7.28
C THR A 104 7.65 -10.56 -8.34
N ARG A 105 7.52 -9.64 -9.31
CA ARG A 105 8.55 -9.42 -10.34
C ARG A 105 9.88 -9.01 -9.74
N LEU A 106 9.90 -8.05 -8.80
CA LEU A 106 11.11 -7.61 -8.11
C LEU A 106 11.81 -8.77 -7.40
N PHE A 107 11.07 -9.61 -6.68
CA PHE A 107 11.59 -10.74 -5.93
C PHE A 107 12.17 -11.81 -6.87
N ASN A 108 11.43 -12.16 -7.92
CA ASN A 108 11.80 -13.22 -8.88
C ASN A 108 12.88 -12.81 -9.90
N THR A 109 13.25 -11.52 -9.95
CA THR A 109 14.34 -11.04 -10.81
C THR A 109 15.48 -10.49 -9.95
N LEU A 110 15.49 -9.20 -9.65
CA LEU A 110 16.58 -8.57 -8.90
C LEU A 110 16.83 -9.18 -7.52
N GLY A 111 15.78 -9.71 -6.86
CA GLY A 111 15.93 -10.41 -5.59
C GLY A 111 16.78 -11.67 -5.75
N ILE A 112 16.41 -12.55 -6.68
CA ILE A 112 17.10 -13.81 -6.98
C ILE A 112 18.49 -13.55 -7.58
N ASP A 113 18.62 -12.62 -8.51
CA ASP A 113 19.89 -12.27 -9.15
C ASP A 113 20.94 -11.79 -8.13
N ARG A 114 20.50 -11.20 -7.01
CA ARG A 114 21.37 -10.82 -5.88
C ARG A 114 21.56 -11.93 -4.83
N GLY A 115 21.13 -13.16 -5.17
CA GLY A 115 21.34 -14.37 -4.36
C GLY A 115 20.36 -14.55 -3.21
N ARG A 116 19.30 -13.75 -3.09
CA ARG A 116 18.25 -13.94 -2.09
C ARG A 116 17.34 -15.09 -2.48
N LYS A 117 16.72 -15.71 -1.50
CA LYS A 117 15.80 -16.86 -1.70
C LYS A 117 14.41 -16.49 -1.24
N PHE A 118 13.40 -17.00 -1.94
CA PHE A 118 11.99 -16.70 -1.62
C PHE A 118 11.17 -18.00 -1.56
N SER A 119 10.29 -18.10 -0.56
CA SER A 119 9.21 -19.10 -0.52
C SER A 119 7.87 -18.39 -0.56
N TYR A 120 7.00 -18.76 -1.48
CA TYR A 120 5.66 -18.20 -1.62
C TYR A 120 4.64 -19.14 -0.98
N VAL A 121 3.88 -18.63 -0.01
CA VAL A 121 2.93 -19.43 0.76
C VAL A 121 1.60 -18.69 0.96
N ASP A 122 0.53 -19.45 1.17
CA ASP A 122 -0.75 -18.92 1.64
C ASP A 122 -0.62 -18.55 3.13
N THR A 123 -0.41 -17.26 3.41
CA THR A 123 -0.21 -16.73 4.77
C THR A 123 -1.50 -16.58 5.57
N THR A 124 -2.67 -16.85 4.97
CA THR A 124 -3.93 -16.97 5.73
C THR A 124 -3.93 -18.18 6.65
N LYS A 125 -2.98 -19.09 6.44
CA LYS A 125 -2.74 -20.32 7.23
C LYS A 125 -1.36 -20.25 7.88
N PRO A 126 -1.28 -19.94 9.19
CA PRO A 126 -0.01 -19.80 9.91
C PRO A 126 0.93 -21.01 9.78
N GLU A 127 0.37 -22.22 9.69
CA GLU A 127 1.13 -23.46 9.49
C GLU A 127 1.96 -23.48 8.21
N ASN A 128 1.51 -22.84 7.15
CA ASN A 128 2.28 -22.74 5.91
C ASN A 128 3.53 -21.89 6.10
N VAL A 129 3.43 -20.81 6.87
CA VAL A 129 4.58 -19.96 7.19
C VAL A 129 5.56 -20.70 8.06
N LEU A 130 5.09 -21.38 9.12
CA LEU A 130 5.93 -22.19 10.02
C LEU A 130 6.68 -23.28 9.27
N ASN A 131 6.02 -23.99 8.34
CA ASN A 131 6.62 -25.04 7.52
C ASN A 131 7.66 -24.52 6.51
N ALA A 132 7.61 -23.24 6.14
CA ALA A 132 8.54 -22.61 5.20
C ALA A 132 9.80 -22.04 5.89
N ILE A 133 9.81 -21.93 7.22
CA ILE A 133 10.96 -21.40 7.98
C ILE A 133 12.13 -22.37 7.87
N ASN A 134 13.31 -21.83 7.57
CA ASN A 134 14.58 -22.54 7.57
C ASN A 134 15.69 -21.70 8.23
N GLU A 135 16.90 -22.23 8.35
CA GLU A 135 18.04 -21.59 9.02
C GLU A 135 18.45 -20.23 8.43
N ASN A 136 18.15 -20.01 7.14
CA ASN A 136 18.48 -18.78 6.41
C ASN A 136 17.30 -17.78 6.39
N THR A 137 16.14 -18.13 6.94
CA THR A 137 14.97 -17.24 6.94
C THR A 137 15.27 -16.00 7.79
N LYS A 138 14.96 -14.82 7.24
CA LYS A 138 15.19 -13.50 7.87
C LYS A 138 13.92 -12.65 7.96
N ALA A 139 12.94 -12.91 7.10
CA ALA A 139 11.74 -12.10 7.10
C ALA A 139 10.50 -12.86 6.61
N ILE A 140 9.36 -12.35 7.03
CA ILE A 140 8.03 -12.65 6.49
C ILE A 140 7.52 -11.38 5.83
N PHE A 141 7.14 -11.44 4.54
CA PHE A 141 6.56 -10.35 3.77
C PHE A 141 5.11 -10.65 3.44
N ILE A 142 4.19 -9.81 3.88
CA ILE A 142 2.76 -9.93 3.63
C ILE A 142 2.15 -8.66 3.07
N GLU A 143 1.05 -8.80 2.33
CA GLU A 143 0.16 -7.73 1.89
C GLU A 143 -1.27 -8.08 2.35
N THR A 144 -1.90 -7.22 3.16
CA THR A 144 -3.20 -7.55 3.73
C THR A 144 -4.11 -6.32 3.89
N PRO A 145 -5.31 -6.32 3.23
CA PRO A 145 -5.80 -7.31 2.27
C PRO A 145 -4.92 -7.40 1.02
N SER A 146 -4.84 -8.59 0.40
CA SER A 146 -3.99 -8.84 -0.75
C SER A 146 -4.53 -8.27 -2.07
N ASN A 147 -3.64 -8.10 -3.05
CA ASN A 147 -3.97 -7.66 -4.39
C ASN A 147 -3.70 -8.78 -5.42
N PRO A 148 -4.70 -9.30 -6.14
CA PRO A 148 -6.04 -8.72 -6.30
C PRO A 148 -7.15 -9.48 -5.57
N THR A 149 -6.89 -10.60 -4.88
CA THR A 149 -7.94 -11.55 -4.45
C THR A 149 -8.54 -11.21 -3.08
N MET A 150 -8.09 -10.14 -2.43
CA MET A 150 -8.61 -9.66 -1.14
C MET A 150 -8.39 -10.64 0.03
N LEU A 151 -7.41 -11.53 -0.02
CA LEU A 151 -7.07 -12.41 1.10
C LEU A 151 -6.63 -11.60 2.31
N VAL A 152 -7.02 -12.05 3.51
CA VAL A 152 -6.67 -11.37 4.76
C VAL A 152 -5.77 -12.27 5.59
N THR A 153 -4.58 -11.77 5.90
CA THR A 153 -3.63 -12.40 6.81
C THR A 153 -3.73 -11.75 8.20
N ASP A 154 -3.72 -12.55 9.25
CA ASP A 154 -3.67 -12.05 10.63
C ASP A 154 -2.27 -11.52 10.96
N ILE A 155 -2.16 -10.18 11.06
CA ILE A 155 -0.88 -9.50 11.32
C ILE A 155 -0.33 -9.87 12.69
N ARG A 156 -1.18 -10.01 13.72
CA ARG A 156 -0.74 -10.35 15.07
C ARG A 156 -0.15 -11.77 15.15
N GLU A 157 -0.78 -12.72 14.47
CA GLU A 157 -0.25 -14.09 14.42
C GLU A 157 1.08 -14.14 13.62
N MET A 158 1.18 -13.41 12.51
CA MET A 158 2.46 -13.29 11.79
C MET A 158 3.54 -12.60 12.64
N ALA A 159 3.20 -11.57 13.39
CA ALA A 159 4.12 -10.89 14.30
C ALA A 159 4.62 -11.81 15.43
N LYS A 160 3.73 -12.65 15.96
CA LYS A 160 4.09 -13.67 16.97
C LYS A 160 5.08 -14.66 16.38
N ILE A 161 4.78 -15.25 15.22
CA ILE A 161 5.69 -16.19 14.53
C ILE A 161 7.04 -15.52 14.22
N ALA A 162 7.04 -14.31 13.66
CA ALA A 162 8.25 -13.57 13.38
C ALA A 162 9.12 -13.38 14.64
N LYS A 163 8.52 -12.97 15.75
CA LYS A 163 9.20 -12.77 17.02
C LYS A 163 9.77 -14.07 17.61
N GLU A 164 9.01 -15.16 17.58
CA GLU A 164 9.45 -16.48 18.10
C GLU A 164 10.65 -17.03 17.33
N HIS A 165 10.77 -16.67 16.04
CA HIS A 165 11.84 -17.13 15.15
C HIS A 165 12.93 -16.08 14.83
N ASN A 166 12.90 -14.91 15.48
CA ASN A 166 13.82 -13.77 15.24
C ASN A 166 13.81 -13.33 13.76
N LEU A 167 12.64 -13.25 13.16
CA LEU A 167 12.40 -12.78 11.80
C LEU A 167 11.85 -11.36 11.83
N LEU A 168 12.06 -10.60 10.74
CA LEU A 168 11.38 -9.33 10.52
C LEU A 168 9.99 -9.59 9.93
N LEU A 169 8.96 -8.91 10.43
CA LEU A 169 7.66 -8.85 9.78
C LEU A 169 7.55 -7.57 8.96
N ILE A 170 7.41 -7.72 7.65
CA ILE A 170 7.22 -6.63 6.68
C ILE A 170 5.80 -6.70 6.16
N VAL A 171 5.05 -5.59 6.26
CA VAL A 171 3.66 -5.53 5.84
C VAL A 171 3.48 -4.42 4.78
N ASP A 172 3.01 -4.78 3.60
CA ASP A 172 2.49 -3.80 2.64
C ASP A 172 1.04 -3.45 3.04
N ASN A 173 0.83 -2.21 3.49
CA ASN A 173 -0.45 -1.71 3.98
C ASN A 173 -1.11 -0.72 3.00
N THR A 174 -0.82 -0.84 1.72
CA THR A 174 -1.28 0.10 0.69
C THR A 174 -2.81 0.14 0.59
N PHE A 175 -3.52 -0.99 0.71
CA PHE A 175 -4.97 -1.06 0.49
C PHE A 175 -5.83 -0.43 1.58
N LEU A 176 -5.36 -0.44 2.82
CA LEU A 176 -6.10 0.15 3.94
C LEU A 176 -5.55 1.50 4.37
N SER A 177 -4.34 1.85 3.96
CA SER A 177 -3.62 3.05 4.39
C SER A 177 -3.47 3.14 5.93
N PRO A 178 -2.68 4.05 6.48
CA PRO A 178 -2.60 4.21 7.93
C PRO A 178 -3.92 4.72 8.54
N TYR A 179 -4.87 5.18 7.73
CA TYR A 179 -6.18 5.59 8.21
C TYR A 179 -7.00 4.41 8.76
N PHE A 180 -7.04 3.28 8.06
CA PHE A 180 -7.82 2.11 8.51
C PHE A 180 -7.00 1.06 9.25
N GLN A 181 -5.72 0.89 8.96
CA GLN A 181 -4.89 -0.16 9.55
C GLN A 181 -3.51 0.37 9.94
N ASN A 182 -3.00 -0.05 11.11
CA ASN A 182 -1.68 0.34 11.62
C ASN A 182 -0.87 -0.91 11.98
N PRO A 183 -0.19 -1.57 11.03
CA PRO A 183 0.54 -2.80 11.28
C PRO A 183 1.66 -2.68 12.32
N ILE A 184 2.33 -1.52 12.44
CA ILE A 184 3.32 -1.28 13.51
C ILE A 184 2.70 -1.56 14.90
N LYS A 185 1.48 -1.06 15.15
CA LYS A 185 0.78 -1.29 16.43
C LYS A 185 0.34 -2.74 16.63
N LEU A 186 0.36 -3.53 15.56
CA LEU A 186 0.00 -4.95 15.57
C LEU A 186 1.24 -5.85 15.65
N GLY A 187 2.44 -5.26 15.66
CA GLY A 187 3.72 -5.95 15.83
C GLY A 187 4.56 -6.10 14.56
N ALA A 188 4.22 -5.40 13.47
CA ALA A 188 5.10 -5.33 12.30
C ALA A 188 6.35 -4.52 12.59
N ASP A 189 7.49 -4.93 12.04
CA ASP A 189 8.77 -4.25 12.15
C ASP A 189 8.92 -3.15 11.07
N ILE A 190 8.42 -3.43 9.88
CA ILE A 190 8.45 -2.52 8.74
C ILE A 190 7.09 -2.51 8.07
N VAL A 191 6.59 -1.31 7.75
CA VAL A 191 5.38 -1.14 6.95
C VAL A 191 5.72 -0.38 5.67
N ILE A 192 5.25 -0.91 4.54
CA ILE A 192 5.40 -0.28 3.23
C ILE A 192 4.05 0.28 2.79
N HIS A 193 4.07 1.45 2.15
CA HIS A 193 2.93 1.99 1.45
C HIS A 193 3.33 2.44 0.04
N SER A 194 2.53 2.12 -0.94
CA SER A 194 2.49 2.92 -2.17
C SER A 194 1.69 4.20 -1.88
N GLY A 195 2.41 5.29 -1.63
CA GLY A 195 1.79 6.61 -1.39
C GLY A 195 1.01 7.14 -2.60
N THR A 196 1.33 6.64 -3.79
CA THR A 196 0.62 6.86 -5.06
C THR A 196 -0.89 6.62 -4.98
N LYS A 197 -1.32 5.71 -4.06
CA LYS A 197 -2.68 5.19 -3.95
C LYS A 197 -3.53 6.09 -3.03
N TYR A 198 -4.20 5.52 -2.03
CA TYR A 198 -5.09 6.24 -1.13
C TYR A 198 -4.46 7.44 -0.43
N ILE A 199 -3.15 7.37 -0.10
CA ILE A 199 -2.47 8.45 0.63
C ILE A 199 -2.48 9.75 -0.19
N ALA A 200 -1.97 9.74 -1.43
CA ALA A 200 -2.06 10.88 -2.35
C ALA A 200 -3.50 11.09 -2.85
N GLY A 201 -4.12 10.03 -3.35
CA GLY A 201 -5.55 9.93 -3.65
C GLY A 201 -6.07 10.70 -4.86
N HIS A 202 -5.21 11.31 -5.68
CA HIS A 202 -5.63 12.20 -6.78
C HIS A 202 -5.06 11.82 -8.15
N ASN A 203 -4.43 10.63 -8.26
CA ASN A 203 -3.86 10.10 -9.51
C ASN A 203 -2.84 11.05 -10.20
N ASP A 204 -2.21 11.96 -9.47
CA ASP A 204 -1.38 13.05 -9.97
C ASP A 204 0.09 12.98 -9.54
N THR A 205 0.47 12.02 -8.66
CA THR A 205 1.84 11.85 -8.18
C THR A 205 2.16 10.38 -7.88
N LEU A 206 3.45 10.06 -7.87
CA LEU A 206 3.99 8.78 -7.40
C LEU A 206 4.70 9.00 -6.07
N ALA A 207 4.51 8.09 -5.13
CA ALA A 207 5.22 8.09 -3.86
C ALA A 207 5.28 6.69 -3.26
N GLY A 208 6.26 6.46 -2.38
CA GLY A 208 6.33 5.27 -1.53
C GLY A 208 6.79 5.65 -0.13
N PHE A 209 6.43 4.84 0.85
CA PHE A 209 6.84 5.04 2.24
C PHE A 209 7.36 3.74 2.83
N ILE A 210 8.40 3.88 3.69
CA ILE A 210 8.89 2.80 4.55
C ILE A 210 8.81 3.33 5.98
N CYS A 211 7.91 2.76 6.76
CA CYS A 211 7.74 3.06 8.17
C CYS A 211 8.45 1.99 9.00
N THR A 212 9.27 2.38 9.96
CA THR A 212 10.06 1.48 10.81
C THR A 212 9.59 1.52 12.26
N ALA A 213 9.58 0.37 12.94
CA ALA A 213 9.10 0.26 14.31
C ALA A 213 10.09 0.77 15.36
N ASN A 214 11.39 0.87 15.04
CA ASN A 214 12.45 1.19 16.00
C ASN A 214 13.64 1.91 15.36
N GLU A 215 14.52 2.43 16.22
CA GLU A 215 15.71 3.21 15.85
C GLU A 215 16.69 2.41 15.00
N GLU A 216 16.98 1.16 15.37
CA GLU A 216 17.95 0.33 14.63
C GLU A 216 17.56 0.13 13.17
N LEU A 217 16.29 -0.16 12.91
CA LEU A 217 15.77 -0.31 11.55
C LEU A 217 15.76 1.03 10.81
N SER A 218 15.42 2.11 11.51
CA SER A 218 15.43 3.46 10.93
C SER A 218 16.85 3.85 10.47
N GLU A 219 17.87 3.66 11.31
CA GLU A 219 19.25 3.96 10.95
C GLU A 219 19.72 3.18 9.72
N LYS A 220 19.41 1.87 9.66
CA LYS A 220 19.76 1.02 8.51
C LYS A 220 19.05 1.50 7.23
N ILE A 221 17.75 1.77 7.30
CA ILE A 221 16.95 2.23 6.16
C ILE A 221 17.44 3.63 5.71
N ARG A 222 17.65 4.57 6.63
CA ARG A 222 18.14 5.91 6.28
C ARG A 222 19.55 5.90 5.70
N PHE A 223 20.42 4.99 6.17
CA PHE A 223 21.76 4.81 5.58
C PHE A 223 21.67 4.35 4.12
N MET A 224 20.85 3.34 3.84
CA MET A 224 20.65 2.86 2.46
C MET A 224 19.92 3.88 1.61
N TYR A 225 18.92 4.56 2.17
CA TYR A 225 18.17 5.62 1.50
C TYR A 225 19.08 6.74 0.97
N LYS A 226 19.96 7.28 1.83
CA LYS A 226 20.92 8.33 1.38
C LYS A 226 21.95 7.81 0.38
N THR A 227 22.30 6.51 0.45
CA THR A 227 23.31 5.87 -0.40
C THR A 227 22.78 5.60 -1.80
N ILE A 228 21.58 5.02 -1.91
CA ILE A 228 20.91 4.65 -3.18
C ILE A 228 20.21 5.87 -3.80
N GLY A 229 19.59 6.71 -2.96
CA GLY A 229 18.98 7.96 -3.38
C GLY A 229 17.56 7.91 -3.98
N PRO A 230 16.66 7.00 -3.58
CA PRO A 230 15.31 6.92 -4.14
C PRO A 230 14.36 7.98 -3.55
N SER A 231 14.85 9.17 -3.25
CA SER A 231 14.14 10.20 -2.52
C SER A 231 12.95 10.78 -3.29
N LEU A 232 11.84 11.00 -2.59
CA LEU A 232 10.68 11.72 -3.11
C LEU A 232 11.03 13.20 -3.32
N SER A 233 10.57 13.80 -4.41
CA SER A 233 10.80 15.21 -4.69
C SER A 233 10.05 16.13 -3.71
N PRO A 234 10.51 17.37 -3.47
CA PRO A 234 9.76 18.32 -2.64
C PRO A 234 8.37 18.66 -3.20
N PHE A 235 8.24 18.74 -4.53
CA PHE A 235 6.95 19.03 -5.17
C PHE A 235 5.96 17.86 -5.00
N ASP A 236 6.39 16.61 -5.23
CA ASP A 236 5.54 15.44 -4.99
C ASP A 236 5.21 15.30 -3.50
N SER A 237 6.16 15.58 -2.61
CA SER A 237 5.91 15.61 -1.16
C SER A 237 4.79 16.59 -0.79
N PHE A 238 4.77 17.77 -1.41
CA PHE A 238 3.70 18.75 -1.22
C PHE A 238 2.34 18.24 -1.74
N LEU A 239 2.31 17.60 -2.91
CA LEU A 239 1.06 17.02 -3.45
C LEU A 239 0.51 15.94 -2.52
N VAL A 240 1.38 15.08 -2.00
CA VAL A 240 0.97 14.03 -1.04
C VAL A 240 0.49 14.64 0.28
N LEU A 241 1.19 15.63 0.83
CA LEU A 241 0.73 16.37 2.03
C LEU A 241 -0.67 16.98 1.83
N ARG A 242 -0.90 17.55 0.65
CA ARG A 242 -2.22 18.08 0.28
C ARG A 242 -3.27 16.98 0.21
N GLY A 243 -2.93 15.82 -0.35
CA GLY A 243 -3.79 14.63 -0.41
C GLY A 243 -4.14 14.09 0.97
N LEU A 244 -3.18 14.04 1.89
CA LEU A 244 -3.38 13.58 3.27
C LEU A 244 -4.49 14.34 3.99
N LYS A 245 -4.61 15.65 3.78
CA LYS A 245 -5.61 16.48 4.47
C LYS A 245 -7.05 16.08 4.19
N THR A 246 -7.30 15.29 3.15
CA THR A 246 -8.63 14.75 2.82
C THR A 246 -8.69 13.23 2.92
N LEU A 247 -7.65 12.57 3.41
CA LEU A 247 -7.59 11.10 3.46
C LEU A 247 -8.77 10.52 4.25
N ALA A 248 -9.06 11.06 5.44
CA ALA A 248 -10.15 10.59 6.29
C ALA A 248 -11.50 10.59 5.56
N VAL A 249 -11.92 11.75 5.05
CA VAL A 249 -13.22 11.89 4.38
C VAL A 249 -13.29 11.11 3.05
N ARG A 250 -12.15 10.92 2.37
CA ARG A 250 -12.09 10.06 1.17
C ARG A 250 -12.26 8.59 1.52
N MET A 251 -11.52 8.10 2.51
CA MET A 251 -11.58 6.68 2.91
C MET A 251 -12.97 6.31 3.43
N ASP A 252 -13.62 7.16 4.23
CA ASP A 252 -14.97 6.93 4.72
C ASP A 252 -15.98 6.87 3.57
N ARG A 253 -15.94 7.84 2.64
CA ARG A 253 -16.83 7.85 1.46
C ARG A 253 -16.57 6.66 0.53
N ILE A 254 -15.31 6.34 0.27
CA ILE A 254 -14.90 5.20 -0.55
C ILE A 254 -15.46 3.90 0.03
N GLN A 255 -15.31 3.67 1.33
CA GLN A 255 -15.81 2.48 2.00
C GLN A 255 -17.34 2.41 1.95
N GLU A 256 -18.04 3.51 2.21
CA GLU A 256 -19.51 3.58 2.10
C GLU A 256 -19.98 3.18 0.68
N ASN A 257 -19.35 3.75 -0.34
CA ASN A 257 -19.64 3.43 -1.73
C ASN A 257 -19.33 1.95 -2.05
N ALA A 258 -18.15 1.46 -1.61
CA ALA A 258 -17.71 0.09 -1.85
C ALA A 258 -18.68 -0.94 -1.25
N LEU A 259 -19.19 -0.71 -0.05
CA LEU A 259 -20.17 -1.62 0.58
C LEU A 259 -21.47 -1.67 -0.22
N LYS A 260 -21.97 -0.53 -0.70
CA LYS A 260 -23.19 -0.47 -1.54
C LYS A 260 -22.98 -1.18 -2.88
N ILE A 261 -21.85 -0.94 -3.54
CA ILE A 261 -21.49 -1.58 -4.81
C ILE A 261 -21.31 -3.10 -4.64
N ALA A 262 -20.62 -3.54 -3.59
CA ALA A 262 -20.43 -4.97 -3.32
C ALA A 262 -21.79 -5.69 -3.13
N ASN A 263 -22.72 -5.09 -2.40
CA ASN A 263 -24.06 -5.63 -2.25
C ASN A 263 -24.86 -5.64 -3.56
N PHE A 264 -24.73 -4.62 -4.40
CA PHE A 264 -25.33 -4.62 -5.75
C PHE A 264 -24.76 -5.75 -6.60
N LEU A 265 -23.42 -5.90 -6.67
CA LEU A 265 -22.76 -6.94 -7.44
C LEU A 265 -23.19 -8.36 -7.02
N LYS A 266 -23.40 -8.61 -5.73
CA LYS A 266 -23.93 -9.90 -5.22
C LYS A 266 -25.30 -10.25 -5.76
N THR A 267 -26.12 -9.27 -6.10
CA THR A 267 -27.48 -9.50 -6.63
C THR A 267 -27.54 -9.54 -8.16
N ASN A 268 -26.44 -9.17 -8.84
CA ASN A 268 -26.38 -9.15 -10.29
C ASN A 268 -26.18 -10.56 -10.86
N LYS A 269 -27.04 -10.96 -11.79
CA LYS A 269 -27.05 -12.33 -12.38
C LYS A 269 -25.80 -12.64 -13.22
N LYS A 270 -25.06 -11.62 -13.64
CA LYS A 270 -23.83 -11.75 -14.42
C LYS A 270 -22.58 -11.87 -13.56
N VAL A 271 -22.72 -11.72 -12.24
CA VAL A 271 -21.64 -11.82 -11.27
C VAL A 271 -21.74 -13.16 -10.55
N THR A 272 -20.65 -13.92 -10.53
CA THR A 272 -20.61 -15.25 -9.89
C THR A 272 -20.03 -15.19 -8.48
N ASN A 273 -19.02 -14.34 -8.23
CA ASN A 273 -18.44 -14.13 -6.90
C ASN A 273 -18.10 -12.66 -6.69
N VAL A 274 -18.12 -12.21 -5.44
CA VAL A 274 -17.69 -10.89 -5.02
C VAL A 274 -16.71 -11.04 -3.85
N TYR A 275 -15.53 -10.48 -4.01
CA TYR A 275 -14.47 -10.47 -3.00
C TYR A 275 -14.33 -9.05 -2.46
N TYR A 276 -14.95 -8.79 -1.31
CA TYR A 276 -14.84 -7.54 -0.59
C TYR A 276 -14.78 -7.84 0.91
N VAL A 277 -13.70 -7.41 1.55
CA VAL A 277 -13.45 -7.73 2.97
C VAL A 277 -14.48 -7.15 3.93
N GLY A 278 -15.30 -6.19 3.49
CA GLY A 278 -16.40 -5.61 4.25
C GLY A 278 -17.71 -6.41 4.20
N LEU A 279 -17.76 -7.53 3.48
CA LEU A 279 -18.91 -8.43 3.47
C LEU A 279 -18.77 -9.47 4.59
N PRO A 280 -19.79 -9.66 5.45
CA PRO A 280 -19.71 -10.62 6.57
C PRO A 280 -19.40 -12.07 6.18
N GLU A 281 -19.75 -12.46 4.96
CA GLU A 281 -19.44 -13.79 4.40
C GLU A 281 -18.00 -13.93 3.86
N HIS A 282 -17.24 -12.84 3.78
CA HIS A 282 -15.84 -12.92 3.36
C HIS A 282 -15.01 -13.70 4.39
N PRO A 283 -14.18 -14.69 3.99
CA PRO A 283 -13.43 -15.54 4.94
C PRO A 283 -12.55 -14.74 5.92
N GLY A 284 -12.02 -13.61 5.47
CA GLY A 284 -11.16 -12.72 6.27
C GLY A 284 -11.91 -11.61 7.02
N TYR A 285 -13.25 -11.57 7.00
CA TYR A 285 -14.02 -10.46 7.58
C TYR A 285 -13.72 -10.24 9.07
N GLU A 286 -13.79 -11.28 9.90
CA GLU A 286 -13.57 -11.16 11.34
C GLU A 286 -12.11 -10.82 11.69
N ILE A 287 -11.13 -11.37 10.93
CA ILE A 287 -9.72 -11.04 11.10
C ILE A 287 -9.52 -9.56 10.76
N ASN A 288 -9.98 -9.11 9.58
CA ASN A 288 -9.86 -7.71 9.18
C ASN A 288 -10.50 -6.76 10.19
N LYS A 289 -11.71 -7.06 10.64
CA LYS A 289 -12.44 -6.28 11.66
C LYS A 289 -11.70 -6.19 13.00
N SER A 290 -10.93 -7.24 13.36
CA SER A 290 -10.17 -7.27 14.60
C SER A 290 -8.90 -6.41 14.55
N GLN A 291 -8.32 -6.22 13.36
CA GLN A 291 -7.02 -5.57 13.18
C GLN A 291 -7.09 -4.21 12.47
N SER A 292 -8.24 -3.84 11.90
CA SER A 292 -8.43 -2.58 11.20
C SER A 292 -9.70 -1.84 11.65
N ARG A 293 -9.75 -0.54 11.36
CA ARG A 293 -10.92 0.32 11.64
C ARG A 293 -11.90 0.36 10.46
N GLY A 294 -11.55 -0.26 9.34
CA GLY A 294 -12.34 -0.23 8.14
C GLY A 294 -11.95 -1.33 7.14
N PHE A 295 -12.62 -1.34 6.01
CA PHE A 295 -12.54 -2.39 4.99
C PHE A 295 -11.99 -1.89 3.64
N GLY A 296 -11.76 -0.58 3.52
CA GLY A 296 -11.26 0.04 2.29
C GLY A 296 -12.25 0.06 1.13
N GLY A 297 -11.74 0.30 -0.06
CA GLY A 297 -12.55 0.50 -1.27
C GLY A 297 -12.20 -0.42 -2.44
N MET A 298 -11.46 -1.49 -2.20
CA MET A 298 -11.12 -2.44 -3.24
C MET A 298 -12.12 -3.58 -3.27
N ILE A 299 -12.69 -3.84 -4.45
CA ILE A 299 -13.60 -4.96 -4.70
C ILE A 299 -13.01 -5.76 -5.86
N ALA A 300 -12.93 -7.07 -5.71
CA ALA A 300 -12.76 -7.96 -6.84
C ALA A 300 -14.04 -8.76 -7.06
N PHE A 301 -14.32 -9.12 -8.30
CA PHE A 301 -15.48 -9.95 -8.63
C PHE A 301 -15.23 -10.75 -9.91
N THR A 302 -15.97 -11.83 -10.06
CA THR A 302 -15.94 -12.66 -11.26
C THR A 302 -17.27 -12.60 -11.99
N THR A 303 -17.22 -12.57 -13.32
CA THR A 303 -18.39 -12.59 -14.18
C THR A 303 -18.77 -14.02 -14.60
N ASP A 304 -19.96 -14.20 -15.14
CA ASP A 304 -20.46 -15.49 -15.65
C ASP A 304 -19.67 -16.00 -16.86
N THR A 305 -19.12 -15.10 -17.68
CA THR A 305 -18.33 -15.43 -18.87
C THR A 305 -17.21 -14.42 -19.09
N ALA A 306 -16.13 -14.85 -19.77
CA ALA A 306 -15.07 -13.98 -20.25
C ALA A 306 -15.59 -12.87 -21.20
N LYS A 307 -16.67 -13.16 -21.94
CA LYS A 307 -17.31 -12.18 -22.81
C LYS A 307 -17.91 -11.06 -21.97
N THR A 308 -18.67 -11.37 -20.93
CA THR A 308 -19.25 -10.39 -20.00
C THR A 308 -18.14 -9.50 -19.40
N ALA A 309 -17.03 -10.12 -18.98
CA ALA A 309 -15.89 -9.35 -18.43
C ALA A 309 -15.32 -8.35 -19.44
N ARG A 310 -15.16 -8.74 -20.71
CA ARG A 310 -14.61 -7.88 -21.77
C ARG A 310 -15.60 -6.79 -22.17
N ASP A 311 -16.87 -7.16 -22.40
CA ASP A 311 -17.92 -6.22 -22.78
C ASP A 311 -18.10 -5.12 -21.72
N ALA A 312 -17.87 -5.43 -20.43
CA ALA A 312 -17.94 -4.45 -19.36
C ALA A 312 -17.02 -3.25 -19.59
N PHE A 313 -15.79 -3.48 -20.08
CA PHE A 313 -14.84 -2.40 -20.36
C PHE A 313 -15.27 -1.49 -21.52
N GLU A 314 -16.06 -2.01 -22.46
CA GLU A 314 -16.55 -1.24 -23.61
C GLU A 314 -17.79 -0.40 -23.25
N LYS A 315 -18.54 -0.82 -22.23
CA LYS A 315 -19.82 -0.21 -21.87
C LYS A 315 -19.73 0.80 -20.70
N ILE A 316 -18.67 0.75 -19.89
CA ILE A 316 -18.47 1.72 -18.80
C ILE A 316 -18.27 3.12 -19.36
N GLU A 317 -18.81 4.14 -18.69
CA GLU A 317 -18.67 5.56 -19.06
C GLU A 317 -18.05 6.40 -17.94
N ILE A 318 -18.46 6.18 -16.70
CA ILE A 318 -17.99 6.90 -15.51
C ILE A 318 -16.72 6.25 -14.97
N ILE A 319 -16.81 4.96 -14.63
CA ILE A 319 -15.68 4.15 -14.19
C ILE A 319 -14.68 4.04 -15.34
N LYS A 320 -13.38 4.22 -15.06
CA LYS A 320 -12.37 4.19 -16.12
C LYS A 320 -11.58 2.89 -16.11
N TYR A 321 -11.37 2.32 -17.31
CA TYR A 321 -10.46 1.21 -17.49
C TYR A 321 -9.02 1.74 -17.46
N ALA A 322 -8.40 1.65 -16.31
CA ALA A 322 -7.03 2.14 -16.10
C ALA A 322 -6.33 1.35 -15.00
N GLU A 323 -5.01 1.26 -15.10
CA GLU A 323 -4.20 0.76 -14.00
C GLU A 323 -4.18 1.75 -12.84
N SER A 324 -3.80 1.32 -11.67
CA SER A 324 -3.78 2.02 -10.39
C SER A 324 -5.04 1.75 -9.55
N LEU A 325 -5.17 2.48 -8.45
CA LEU A 325 -6.26 2.38 -7.48
C LEU A 325 -6.17 3.52 -6.45
N GLY A 326 -7.22 3.67 -5.66
CA GLY A 326 -7.20 4.54 -4.47
C GLY A 326 -7.30 6.03 -4.75
N GLY A 327 -7.59 6.41 -6.02
CA GLY A 327 -7.92 7.77 -6.39
C GLY A 327 -9.34 8.16 -6.02
N VAL A 328 -9.65 9.44 -6.22
CA VAL A 328 -11.01 9.97 -6.06
C VAL A 328 -11.95 9.47 -7.15
N GLU A 329 -11.40 9.10 -8.31
CA GLU A 329 -12.12 8.46 -9.42
C GLU A 329 -12.14 6.94 -9.27
N SER A 330 -13.25 6.33 -9.65
CA SER A 330 -13.39 4.87 -9.72
C SER A 330 -12.66 4.29 -10.93
N LEU A 331 -11.85 3.25 -10.69
CA LEU A 331 -11.06 2.57 -11.72
C LEU A 331 -11.39 1.08 -11.72
N ILE A 332 -11.50 0.49 -12.92
CA ILE A 332 -11.62 -0.95 -13.10
C ILE A 332 -10.41 -1.49 -13.86
N THR A 333 -9.91 -2.64 -13.45
CA THR A 333 -8.77 -3.31 -14.09
C THR A 333 -9.10 -4.76 -14.42
N PHE A 334 -8.35 -5.28 -15.40
CA PHE A 334 -8.36 -6.70 -15.78
C PHE A 334 -7.02 -7.34 -15.34
N PRO A 335 -6.94 -7.86 -14.10
CA PRO A 335 -5.67 -8.28 -13.53
C PRO A 335 -4.89 -9.27 -14.38
N MET A 336 -5.57 -10.20 -15.05
CA MET A 336 -4.93 -11.23 -15.87
C MET A 336 -3.98 -10.68 -16.94
N ILE A 337 -4.30 -9.52 -17.56
CA ILE A 337 -3.50 -8.93 -18.64
C ILE A 337 -2.80 -7.63 -18.25
N GLN A 338 -3.02 -7.12 -17.04
CA GLN A 338 -2.42 -5.89 -16.53
C GLN A 338 -1.54 -6.17 -15.32
N THR A 339 -2.08 -6.04 -14.12
CA THR A 339 -1.31 -6.05 -12.87
C THR A 339 -0.64 -7.40 -12.54
N HIS A 340 -1.13 -8.50 -13.10
CA HIS A 340 -0.64 -9.87 -12.87
C HIS A 340 -0.22 -10.57 -14.18
N ALA A 341 0.01 -9.82 -15.25
CA ALA A 341 0.47 -10.39 -16.52
C ALA A 341 1.82 -11.13 -16.38
N ASP A 342 2.70 -10.63 -15.51
CA ASP A 342 4.03 -11.21 -15.25
C ASP A 342 4.01 -12.38 -14.25
N VAL A 343 2.86 -12.68 -13.62
CA VAL A 343 2.70 -13.82 -12.71
C VAL A 343 2.49 -15.10 -13.53
N PRO A 344 3.18 -16.22 -13.23
CA PRO A 344 3.00 -17.47 -13.95
C PRO A 344 1.54 -17.92 -14.03
N VAL A 345 1.14 -18.49 -15.18
CA VAL A 345 -0.25 -18.87 -15.45
C VAL A 345 -0.80 -19.81 -14.39
N GLU A 346 -0.01 -20.82 -13.99
CA GLU A 346 -0.40 -21.80 -12.97
C GLU A 346 -0.69 -21.16 -11.60
N VAL A 347 0.07 -20.11 -11.25
CA VAL A 347 -0.15 -19.36 -10.01
C VAL A 347 -1.43 -18.52 -10.12
N ARG A 348 -1.65 -17.86 -11.25
CA ARG A 348 -2.88 -17.10 -11.49
C ARG A 348 -4.13 -17.97 -11.43
N GLU A 349 -4.08 -19.14 -12.09
CA GLU A 349 -5.18 -20.12 -12.07
C GLU A 349 -5.46 -20.64 -10.65
N LYS A 350 -4.40 -20.97 -9.88
CA LYS A 350 -4.51 -21.33 -8.46
C LYS A 350 -5.18 -20.26 -7.62
N LEU A 351 -4.88 -19.01 -7.89
CA LEU A 351 -5.46 -17.84 -7.19
C LEU A 351 -6.84 -17.44 -7.74
N GLY A 352 -7.34 -18.10 -8.79
CA GLY A 352 -8.61 -17.79 -9.42
C GLY A 352 -8.60 -16.50 -10.26
N ILE A 353 -7.41 -16.00 -10.64
CA ILE A 353 -7.23 -14.82 -11.49
C ILE A 353 -7.37 -15.25 -12.95
N THR A 354 -8.60 -15.37 -13.41
CA THR A 354 -8.98 -15.86 -14.73
C THR A 354 -9.45 -14.72 -15.64
N ASP A 355 -9.87 -15.05 -16.85
CA ASP A 355 -10.42 -14.12 -17.84
C ASP A 355 -11.85 -13.63 -17.51
N THR A 356 -12.40 -14.04 -16.38
CA THR A 356 -13.65 -13.53 -15.81
C THR A 356 -13.40 -12.62 -14.59
N PHE A 357 -12.16 -12.51 -14.11
CA PHE A 357 -11.82 -11.82 -12.87
C PHE A 357 -11.56 -10.32 -13.11
N LEU A 358 -12.30 -9.46 -12.42
CA LEU A 358 -12.21 -8.01 -12.49
C LEU A 358 -11.89 -7.42 -11.12
N ARG A 359 -11.14 -6.32 -11.09
CA ARG A 359 -10.86 -5.57 -9.86
C ARG A 359 -11.33 -4.12 -10.00
N LEU A 360 -12.16 -3.68 -9.08
CA LEU A 360 -12.71 -2.32 -8.98
C LEU A 360 -12.08 -1.58 -7.81
N SER A 361 -11.47 -0.44 -8.07
CA SER A 361 -11.11 0.58 -7.08
C SER A 361 -12.23 1.61 -7.03
N VAL A 362 -12.96 1.63 -5.95
CA VAL A 362 -14.10 2.54 -5.77
C VAL A 362 -13.61 3.92 -5.36
N GLY A 363 -14.14 4.96 -6.01
CA GLY A 363 -13.88 6.36 -5.73
C GLY A 363 -14.97 7.03 -4.86
N ILE A 364 -15.00 8.36 -4.90
CA ILE A 364 -15.90 9.17 -4.08
C ILE A 364 -17.13 9.72 -4.84
N GLU A 365 -17.34 9.30 -6.07
CA GLU A 365 -18.45 9.71 -6.91
C GLU A 365 -19.80 9.38 -6.23
N ASN A 366 -20.89 9.87 -6.80
CA ASN A 366 -22.23 9.44 -6.36
C ASN A 366 -22.40 7.94 -6.62
N VAL A 367 -22.71 7.17 -5.58
CA VAL A 367 -22.78 5.72 -5.65
C VAL A 367 -23.87 5.21 -6.59
N ASP A 368 -24.98 5.91 -6.72
CA ASP A 368 -26.06 5.49 -7.61
C ASP A 368 -25.67 5.62 -9.09
N ASP A 369 -24.81 6.60 -9.40
CA ASP A 369 -24.25 6.75 -10.75
C ASP A 369 -23.25 5.63 -11.06
N LEU A 370 -22.42 5.24 -10.09
CA LEU A 370 -21.49 4.11 -10.24
C LEU A 370 -22.26 2.78 -10.40
N ILE A 371 -23.34 2.57 -9.63
CA ILE A 371 -24.17 1.36 -9.74
C ILE A 371 -24.85 1.30 -11.11
N LYS A 372 -25.40 2.40 -11.62
CA LYS A 372 -26.00 2.45 -12.97
C LYS A 372 -24.96 2.18 -14.06
N ASP A 373 -23.74 2.69 -13.89
CA ASP A 373 -22.64 2.43 -14.83
C ASP A 373 -22.26 0.95 -14.86
N LEU A 374 -22.17 0.30 -13.68
CA LEU A 374 -21.94 -1.14 -13.57
C LEU A 374 -23.12 -1.99 -14.07
N GLU A 375 -24.36 -1.56 -13.81
CA GLU A 375 -25.55 -2.24 -14.31
C GLU A 375 -25.53 -2.31 -15.84
N ARG A 376 -25.30 -1.16 -16.51
CA ARG A 376 -25.16 -1.09 -17.96
C ARG A 376 -23.97 -1.94 -18.46
N ALA A 377 -22.84 -1.90 -17.76
CA ALA A 377 -21.66 -2.65 -18.13
C ALA A 377 -21.86 -4.17 -18.09
N LEU A 378 -22.71 -4.64 -17.18
CA LEU A 378 -22.97 -6.06 -16.95
C LEU A 378 -24.25 -6.57 -17.66
N GLU A 379 -24.96 -5.72 -18.43
CA GLU A 379 -26.04 -6.17 -19.32
C GLU A 379 -25.49 -6.99 -20.51
#